data_e48a3c864c65202048895d98b83d8ce7
#
_entry.id   e48a3c864c65202048895d98b83d8ce7
#
_cell.length_a   1.000
_cell.length_b   1.000
_cell.length_c   1.000
_cell.angle_alpha   90.00
_cell.angle_beta   90.00
_cell.angle_gamma   90.00
#
_symmetry.space_group_name_H-M   'P 1'
#
loop_
_entity.id
_entity.type
_entity.pdbx_description
1 polymer ?
#
loop_
_entity_poly.entity_id
_entity_poly.type
_entity_poly.pdbx_seq_one_letter_code
_entity_poly.pdbx_strand_id
1 'polypeptide(L)'
;MTLKNIDRTLLPDLLQKGFGKEIFEALSHNQYLTVKGFAGSVPSLIAAETYVSQKKNILFIADDKEYAHYVTTELEELVGEDHVFYFPETHLEPYQLEKTQNANIVLRTEVLNKIMTSKTPKIIVANSTALCELVMKKEDFKAISHKIKVGDQLDFDFTEELLTQFNFNITDFVSEPGEFLVRGGIVDVFSYSIEKPYRIS
;
A
#
# COMPACT_ATOMS: atom_id res chain seq x y z
N MET A 1 -20.20 -17.70 -5.88
CA MET A 1 -21.35 -16.80 -5.62
C MET A 1 -20.73 -15.41 -5.50
N THR A 2 -20.80 -14.63 -6.56
CA THR A 2 -20.10 -13.32 -6.64
C THR A 2 -20.97 -12.30 -5.91
N LEU A 3 -20.49 -11.77 -4.79
CA LEU A 3 -21.14 -10.73 -3.99
C LEU A 3 -21.14 -9.35 -4.69
N LYS A 4 -21.42 -9.31 -5.98
CA LYS A 4 -21.38 -8.09 -6.82
C LYS A 4 -22.41 -7.01 -6.51
N ASN A 5 -23.27 -7.18 -5.51
CA ASN A 5 -24.34 -6.22 -5.17
C ASN A 5 -24.57 -6.11 -3.65
N ILE A 6 -23.55 -5.85 -2.87
CA ILE A 6 -23.81 -5.30 -1.54
C ILE A 6 -24.23 -3.85 -1.76
N ASP A 7 -25.47 -3.56 -1.45
CA ASP A 7 -25.95 -2.18 -1.45
C ASP A 7 -25.17 -1.41 -0.38
N ARG A 8 -24.20 -0.62 -0.82
CA ARG A 8 -23.32 0.17 0.05
C ARG A 8 -24.09 1.16 0.93
N THR A 9 -25.37 1.41 0.62
CA THR A 9 -26.26 2.24 1.44
C THR A 9 -26.73 1.54 2.70
N LEU A 10 -26.66 0.20 2.75
CA LEU A 10 -27.07 -0.59 3.92
C LEU A 10 -25.99 -0.65 5.01
N LEU A 11 -24.71 -0.38 4.69
CA LEU A 11 -23.61 -0.46 5.64
C LEU A 11 -23.78 0.51 6.82
N PRO A 12 -24.05 1.83 6.60
CA PRO A 12 -24.32 2.78 7.67
C PRO A 12 -25.51 2.35 8.54
N ASP A 13 -26.56 1.82 7.91
CA ASP A 13 -27.77 1.40 8.61
C ASP A 13 -27.55 0.20 9.55
N LEU A 14 -26.73 -0.77 9.10
CA LEU A 14 -26.42 -1.97 9.90
C LEU A 14 -25.53 -1.63 11.12
N LEU A 15 -24.60 -0.69 10.97
CA LEU A 15 -23.65 -0.34 12.01
C LEU A 15 -24.15 0.79 12.92
N GLN A 16 -25.06 1.64 12.44
CA GLN A 16 -25.71 2.68 13.27
C GLN A 16 -26.85 2.15 14.12
N LYS A 17 -27.38 0.95 13.83
CA LYS A 17 -28.40 0.28 14.63
C LYS A 17 -27.76 -0.79 15.51
N GLY A 18 -27.83 -0.63 16.82
CA GLY A 18 -27.30 -1.60 17.78
C GLY A 18 -25.89 -1.29 18.27
N PHE A 19 -25.06 -2.32 18.43
CA PHE A 19 -23.71 -2.19 19.03
C PHE A 19 -22.76 -1.29 18.22
N GLY A 20 -22.99 -1.12 16.93
CA GLY A 20 -22.20 -0.22 16.09
C GLY A 20 -22.23 1.22 16.61
N LYS A 21 -23.42 1.71 16.97
CA LYS A 21 -23.59 3.06 17.51
C LYS A 21 -22.76 3.27 18.79
N GLU A 22 -22.78 2.33 19.71
CA GLU A 22 -22.01 2.38 20.95
C GLU A 22 -20.49 2.44 20.69
N ILE A 23 -20.01 1.67 19.70
CA ILE A 23 -18.60 1.67 19.29
C ILE A 23 -18.21 3.03 18.72
N PHE A 24 -19.01 3.61 17.82
CA PHE A 24 -18.70 4.92 17.22
C PHE A 24 -18.76 6.06 18.20
N GLU A 25 -19.71 6.06 19.13
CA GLU A 25 -19.78 7.00 20.22
C GLU A 25 -18.54 6.87 21.12
N ALA A 26 -18.14 5.64 21.46
CA ALA A 26 -16.95 5.38 22.24
C ALA A 26 -15.66 5.81 21.53
N LEU A 27 -15.50 5.54 20.23
CA LEU A 27 -14.36 5.97 19.41
C LEU A 27 -14.28 7.50 19.28
N SER A 28 -15.40 8.20 19.35
CA SER A 28 -15.44 9.67 19.28
C SER A 28 -14.91 10.33 20.54
N HIS A 29 -15.01 9.66 21.67
CA HIS A 29 -14.71 10.22 23.00
C HIS A 29 -13.47 9.61 23.67
N ASN A 30 -13.02 8.44 23.23
CA ASN A 30 -11.93 7.71 23.86
C ASN A 30 -10.72 7.58 22.93
N GLN A 31 -9.53 7.68 23.51
CA GLN A 31 -8.29 7.41 22.79
C GLN A 31 -8.04 5.90 22.61
N TYR A 32 -8.58 5.08 23.52
CA TYR A 32 -8.44 3.62 23.52
C TYR A 32 -9.78 2.97 23.74
N LEU A 33 -10.10 2.00 22.91
CA LEU A 33 -11.30 1.18 23.03
C LEU A 33 -10.92 -0.30 22.86
N THR A 34 -11.27 -1.13 23.84
CA THR A 34 -11.14 -2.58 23.76
C THR A 34 -12.52 -3.17 23.52
N VAL A 35 -12.67 -3.89 22.42
CA VAL A 35 -13.91 -4.59 22.08
C VAL A 35 -13.64 -6.08 22.01
N LYS A 36 -14.50 -6.90 22.61
CA LYS A 36 -14.37 -8.36 22.65
C LYS A 36 -15.58 -9.02 22.00
N GLY A 37 -15.37 -10.25 21.48
CA GLY A 37 -16.45 -11.08 20.95
C GLY A 37 -16.76 -10.83 19.47
N PHE A 38 -15.90 -10.15 18.73
CA PHE A 38 -16.01 -10.05 17.29
C PHE A 38 -15.52 -11.32 16.60
N ALA A 39 -16.21 -11.69 15.52
CA ALA A 39 -15.80 -12.79 14.66
C ALA A 39 -16.09 -12.42 13.20
N GLY A 40 -15.38 -13.06 12.28
CA GLY A 40 -15.55 -12.86 10.84
C GLY A 40 -15.30 -11.43 10.42
N SER A 41 -16.16 -10.88 9.57
CA SER A 41 -15.99 -9.57 8.89
C SER A 41 -16.31 -8.34 9.76
N VAL A 42 -16.69 -8.51 11.03
CA VAL A 42 -17.07 -7.38 11.88
C VAL A 42 -15.97 -6.35 12.04
N PRO A 43 -14.67 -6.70 12.23
CA PRO A 43 -13.60 -5.73 12.27
C PRO A 43 -13.45 -4.92 10.98
N SER A 44 -13.58 -5.56 9.82
CA SER A 44 -13.54 -4.88 8.51
C SER A 44 -14.71 -3.91 8.33
N LEU A 45 -15.90 -4.30 8.75
CA LEU A 45 -17.08 -3.43 8.72
C LEU A 45 -16.91 -2.18 9.60
N ILE A 46 -16.36 -2.34 10.80
CA ILE A 46 -16.07 -1.22 11.70
C ILE A 46 -15.02 -0.29 11.09
N ALA A 47 -13.96 -0.84 10.52
CA ALA A 47 -12.91 -0.07 9.85
C ALA A 47 -13.48 0.71 8.66
N ALA A 48 -14.28 0.06 7.81
CA ALA A 48 -14.91 0.69 6.65
C ALA A 48 -15.83 1.84 7.04
N GLU A 49 -16.72 1.62 8.02
CA GLU A 49 -17.61 2.66 8.49
C GLU A 49 -16.85 3.82 9.17
N THR A 50 -15.83 3.51 9.97
CA THR A 50 -14.97 4.55 10.58
C THR A 50 -14.28 5.38 9.50
N TYR A 51 -13.81 4.74 8.43
CA TYR A 51 -13.20 5.42 7.29
C TYR A 51 -14.17 6.38 6.60
N VAL A 52 -15.36 5.91 6.30
CA VAL A 52 -16.39 6.69 5.58
C VAL A 52 -16.88 7.85 6.45
N SER A 53 -17.16 7.59 7.73
CA SER A 53 -17.75 8.58 8.64
C SER A 53 -16.74 9.63 9.11
N GLN A 54 -15.53 9.24 9.47
CA GLN A 54 -14.53 10.17 10.05
C GLN A 54 -13.58 10.77 9.01
N LYS A 55 -13.49 10.20 7.81
CA LYS A 55 -12.59 10.66 6.74
C LYS A 55 -11.14 10.82 7.21
N LYS A 56 -10.63 9.83 7.96
CA LYS A 56 -9.27 9.77 8.48
C LYS A 56 -8.54 8.58 7.92
N ASN A 57 -7.21 8.64 7.92
CA ASN A 57 -6.40 7.46 7.66
C ASN A 57 -6.64 6.40 8.73
N ILE A 58 -6.74 5.14 8.30
CA ILE A 58 -6.88 3.99 9.17
C ILE A 58 -5.69 3.06 8.95
N LEU A 59 -5.07 2.62 10.02
CA LEU A 59 -4.12 1.53 10.02
C LEU A 59 -4.81 0.33 10.68
N PHE A 60 -5.09 -0.70 9.87
CA PHE A 60 -5.61 -1.97 10.34
C PHE A 60 -4.43 -2.93 10.55
N ILE A 61 -4.26 -3.42 11.77
CA ILE A 61 -3.18 -4.35 12.11
C ILE A 61 -3.78 -5.74 12.30
N ALA A 62 -3.43 -6.64 11.40
CA ALA A 62 -3.83 -8.04 11.45
C ALA A 62 -2.80 -8.89 12.22
N ASP A 63 -3.23 -9.99 12.79
CA ASP A 63 -2.37 -10.90 13.55
C ASP A 63 -1.35 -11.60 12.64
N ASP A 64 -1.78 -11.99 11.43
CA ASP A 64 -0.96 -12.68 10.44
C ASP A 64 -1.23 -12.17 9.02
N LYS A 65 -0.45 -12.64 8.06
CA LYS A 65 -0.53 -12.22 6.66
C LYS A 65 -1.80 -12.73 5.95
N GLU A 66 -2.26 -13.91 6.29
CA GLU A 66 -3.46 -14.52 5.71
C GLU A 66 -4.70 -13.70 6.09
N TYR A 67 -4.79 -13.33 7.36
CA TYR A 67 -5.87 -12.46 7.83
C TYR A 67 -5.74 -11.05 7.28
N ALA A 68 -4.52 -10.51 7.13
CA ALA A 68 -4.30 -9.22 6.48
C ALA A 68 -4.83 -9.21 5.03
N HIS A 69 -4.53 -10.25 4.24
CA HIS A 69 -5.06 -10.37 2.88
C HIS A 69 -6.58 -10.49 2.84
N TYR A 70 -7.14 -11.31 3.74
CA TYR A 70 -8.59 -11.45 3.85
C TYR A 70 -9.27 -10.10 4.13
N VAL A 71 -8.77 -9.36 5.13
CA VAL A 71 -9.30 -8.02 5.49
C VAL A 71 -9.11 -7.01 4.36
N THR A 72 -7.99 -7.07 3.64
CA THR A 72 -7.74 -6.19 2.49
C THR A 72 -8.83 -6.38 1.44
N THR A 73 -9.09 -7.63 1.03
CA THR A 73 -10.14 -7.95 0.05
C THR A 73 -11.53 -7.51 0.53
N GLU A 74 -11.87 -7.74 1.79
CA GLU A 74 -13.16 -7.27 2.34
C GLU A 74 -13.28 -5.74 2.31
N LEU A 75 -12.23 -5.03 2.69
CA LEU A 75 -12.23 -3.57 2.70
C LEU A 75 -12.29 -2.99 1.29
N GLU A 76 -11.60 -3.59 0.31
CA GLU A 76 -11.69 -3.23 -1.11
C GLU A 76 -13.11 -3.35 -1.64
N GLU A 77 -13.81 -4.43 -1.30
CA GLU A 77 -15.22 -4.62 -1.65
C GLU A 77 -16.13 -3.57 -0.98
N LEU A 78 -15.83 -3.16 0.25
CA LEU A 78 -16.65 -2.24 1.04
C LEU A 78 -16.47 -0.77 0.66
N VAL A 79 -15.22 -0.31 0.45
CA VAL A 79 -14.90 1.11 0.26
C VAL A 79 -14.27 1.42 -1.11
N GLY A 80 -13.85 0.41 -1.85
CA GLY A 80 -13.21 0.50 -3.16
C GLY A 80 -11.68 0.35 -3.10
N GLU A 81 -11.13 -0.30 -4.13
CA GLU A 81 -9.69 -0.63 -4.25
C GLU A 81 -8.77 0.59 -4.16
N ASP A 82 -9.19 1.75 -4.69
CA ASP A 82 -8.41 2.99 -4.67
C ASP A 82 -8.16 3.55 -3.25
N HIS A 83 -8.83 3.01 -2.26
CA HIS A 83 -8.80 3.49 -0.88
C HIS A 83 -8.08 2.56 0.09
N VAL A 84 -7.83 1.32 -0.30
CA VAL A 84 -7.27 0.27 0.55
C VAL A 84 -5.90 -0.14 0.01
N PHE A 85 -4.92 -0.26 0.90
CA PHE A 85 -3.55 -0.63 0.54
C PHE A 85 -3.03 -1.69 1.50
N TYR A 86 -2.59 -2.81 0.95
CA TYR A 86 -1.88 -3.82 1.70
C TYR A 86 -0.41 -3.45 1.86
N PHE A 87 0.09 -3.50 3.09
CA PHE A 87 1.48 -3.22 3.44
C PHE A 87 2.14 -4.52 3.92
N PRO A 88 2.79 -5.29 3.01
CA PRO A 88 3.36 -6.59 3.31
C PRO A 88 4.66 -6.50 4.10
N GLU A 89 5.06 -7.61 4.71
CA GLU A 89 6.41 -7.85 5.17
C GLU A 89 7.37 -8.14 3.99
N THR A 90 8.64 -7.77 4.14
CA THR A 90 9.68 -8.07 3.15
C THR A 90 10.57 -9.23 3.55
N HIS A 91 10.53 -9.65 4.82
CA HIS A 91 11.28 -10.80 5.29
C HIS A 91 10.82 -12.09 4.60
N LEU A 92 11.78 -12.76 3.99
CA LEU A 92 11.55 -14.07 3.38
C LEU A 92 11.58 -15.17 4.45
N GLU A 93 10.57 -16.02 4.42
CA GLU A 93 10.69 -17.37 4.97
C GLU A 93 11.81 -18.11 4.21
N PRO A 94 12.57 -19.04 4.85
CA PRO A 94 13.74 -19.69 4.25
C PRO A 94 13.54 -20.39 2.90
N TYR A 95 12.30 -20.51 2.45
CA TYR A 95 11.91 -21.17 1.20
C TYR A 95 11.18 -20.26 0.21
N GLN A 96 11.05 -18.96 0.48
CA GLN A 96 10.40 -18.02 -0.43
C GLN A 96 11.37 -17.56 -1.52
N LEU A 97 10.86 -17.42 -2.74
CA LEU A 97 11.64 -16.99 -3.89
C LEU A 97 11.92 -15.48 -3.83
N GLU A 98 13.10 -15.05 -4.30
CA GLU A 98 13.50 -13.64 -4.41
C GLU A 98 12.45 -12.76 -5.13
N LYS A 99 11.73 -13.34 -6.11
CA LYS A 99 10.64 -12.65 -6.82
C LYS A 99 9.51 -12.16 -5.91
N THR A 100 9.17 -12.94 -4.89
CA THR A 100 8.14 -12.54 -3.90
C THR A 100 8.62 -11.36 -3.06
N GLN A 101 9.90 -11.33 -2.71
CA GLN A 101 10.51 -10.23 -1.98
C GLN A 101 10.44 -8.94 -2.80
N ASN A 102 10.80 -8.98 -4.07
CA ASN A 102 10.77 -7.80 -4.95
C ASN A 102 9.34 -7.24 -5.08
N ALA A 103 8.33 -8.11 -5.24
CA ALA A 103 6.93 -7.70 -5.29
C ALA A 103 6.49 -7.00 -4.00
N ASN A 104 6.87 -7.53 -2.83
CA ASN A 104 6.54 -6.93 -1.53
C ASN A 104 7.24 -5.58 -1.33
N ILE A 105 8.48 -5.42 -1.79
CA ILE A 105 9.19 -4.12 -1.77
C ILE A 105 8.43 -3.09 -2.62
N VAL A 106 7.96 -3.47 -3.80
CA VAL A 106 7.16 -2.59 -4.66
C VAL A 106 5.88 -2.15 -3.94
N LEU A 107 5.11 -3.09 -3.42
CA LEU A 107 3.86 -2.79 -2.70
C LEU A 107 4.11 -1.85 -1.51
N ARG A 108 5.13 -2.11 -0.68
CA ARG A 108 5.49 -1.23 0.44
C ARG A 108 5.86 0.17 -0.03
N THR A 109 6.66 0.27 -1.09
CA THR A 109 7.10 1.56 -1.66
C THR A 109 5.91 2.35 -2.20
N GLU A 110 4.98 1.67 -2.87
CA GLU A 110 3.73 2.28 -3.36
C GLU A 110 2.88 2.83 -2.20
N VAL A 111 2.67 2.03 -1.15
CA VAL A 111 1.91 2.46 0.03
C VAL A 111 2.55 3.69 0.66
N LEU A 112 3.87 3.68 0.88
CA LEU A 112 4.60 4.81 1.44
C LEU A 112 4.47 6.06 0.55
N ASN A 113 4.58 5.91 -0.76
CA ASN A 113 4.39 7.01 -1.71
C ASN A 113 2.96 7.56 -1.65
N LYS A 114 1.95 6.69 -1.60
CA LYS A 114 0.54 7.10 -1.46
C LYS A 114 0.27 7.85 -0.15
N ILE A 115 0.82 7.39 0.98
CA ILE A 115 0.71 8.08 2.28
C ILE A 115 1.31 9.48 2.19
N MET A 116 2.46 9.64 1.53
CA MET A 116 3.19 10.91 1.48
C MET A 116 2.60 11.90 0.48
N THR A 117 1.99 11.44 -0.59
CA THR A 117 1.55 12.30 -1.71
C THR A 117 0.05 12.52 -1.76
N SER A 118 -0.75 11.59 -1.25
CA SER A 118 -2.21 11.68 -1.29
C SER A 118 -2.73 12.63 -0.21
N LYS A 119 -3.74 13.42 -0.59
CA LYS A 119 -4.52 14.24 0.34
C LYS A 119 -5.80 13.55 0.81
N THR A 120 -6.20 12.49 0.12
CA THR A 120 -7.38 11.70 0.49
C THR A 120 -7.02 10.66 1.53
N PRO A 121 -7.85 10.42 2.53
CA PRO A 121 -7.65 9.36 3.50
C PRO A 121 -7.47 7.99 2.84
N LYS A 122 -6.77 7.09 3.51
CA LYS A 122 -6.48 5.72 3.07
C LYS A 122 -6.66 4.75 4.22
N ILE A 123 -7.02 3.52 3.89
CA ILE A 123 -6.94 2.39 4.80
C ILE A 123 -5.69 1.60 4.43
N ILE A 124 -4.82 1.39 5.41
CA ILE A 124 -3.61 0.60 5.25
C ILE A 124 -3.80 -0.64 6.10
N VAL A 125 -3.68 -1.80 5.47
CA VAL A 125 -3.75 -3.10 6.14
C VAL A 125 -2.35 -3.68 6.21
N ALA A 126 -1.90 -4.04 7.40
CA ALA A 126 -0.59 -4.63 7.63
C ALA A 126 -0.69 -5.74 8.68
N ASN A 127 0.22 -6.68 8.65
CA ASN A 127 0.43 -7.59 9.78
C ASN A 127 1.47 -7.00 10.76
N SER A 128 1.53 -7.55 11.95
CA SER A 128 2.43 -7.08 13.00
C SER A 128 3.91 -7.15 12.59
N THR A 129 4.32 -8.19 11.87
CA THR A 129 5.69 -8.38 11.37
C THR A 129 6.09 -7.27 10.40
N ALA A 130 5.22 -6.92 9.45
CA ALA A 130 5.46 -5.85 8.50
C ALA A 130 5.71 -4.48 9.16
N LEU A 131 5.05 -4.23 10.29
CA LEU A 131 5.22 -2.97 11.04
C LEU A 131 6.50 -2.94 11.89
N CYS A 132 7.09 -4.08 12.19
CA CYS A 132 8.38 -4.15 12.88
C CYS A 132 9.58 -3.88 11.96
N GLU A 133 9.38 -3.89 10.65
CA GLU A 133 10.43 -3.58 9.68
C GLU A 133 10.65 -2.07 9.57
N LEU A 134 11.92 -1.69 9.46
CA LEU A 134 12.30 -0.29 9.26
C LEU A 134 11.78 0.24 7.92
N VAL A 135 11.34 1.48 7.95
CA VAL A 135 10.95 2.24 6.76
C VAL A 135 11.79 3.51 6.65
N MET A 136 11.97 3.97 5.43
CA MET A 136 12.69 5.20 5.16
C MET A 136 11.93 6.41 5.71
N LYS A 137 12.65 7.39 6.26
CA LYS A 137 12.05 8.65 6.68
C LYS A 137 11.53 9.44 5.48
N LYS A 138 10.50 10.24 5.72
CA LYS A 138 9.85 11.03 4.66
C LYS A 138 10.81 11.97 3.92
N GLU A 139 11.74 12.56 4.65
CA GLU A 139 12.76 13.46 4.11
C GLU A 139 13.71 12.72 3.17
N ASP A 140 14.21 11.57 3.59
CA ASP A 140 15.12 10.72 2.82
C ASP A 140 14.42 10.17 1.57
N PHE A 141 13.18 9.72 1.71
CA PHE A 141 12.37 9.25 0.58
C PHE A 141 12.17 10.33 -0.49
N LYS A 142 11.94 11.58 -0.08
CA LYS A 142 11.82 12.70 -1.02
C LYS A 142 13.14 13.02 -1.71
N ALA A 143 14.26 12.89 -1.01
CA ALA A 143 15.57 13.15 -1.56
C ALA A 143 15.97 12.18 -2.68
N ILE A 144 15.55 10.91 -2.57
CA ILE A 144 15.81 9.86 -3.58
C ILE A 144 14.71 9.70 -4.62
N SER A 145 13.59 10.43 -4.47
CA SER A 145 12.50 10.40 -5.46
C SER A 145 12.78 11.38 -6.57
N HIS A 146 13.03 10.88 -7.78
CA HIS A 146 13.20 11.70 -8.97
C HIS A 146 11.93 11.66 -9.84
N LYS A 147 11.40 12.83 -10.21
CA LYS A 147 10.21 12.93 -11.05
C LYS A 147 10.60 13.40 -12.44
N ILE A 148 10.29 12.61 -13.43
CA ILE A 148 10.48 12.90 -14.84
C ILE A 148 9.11 13.12 -15.49
N LYS A 149 8.99 14.17 -16.31
CA LYS A 149 7.77 14.49 -17.06
C LYS A 149 8.05 14.39 -18.55
N VAL A 150 7.02 14.10 -19.32
CA VAL A 150 7.08 14.14 -20.77
C VAL A 150 7.48 15.55 -21.21
N GLY A 151 8.57 15.64 -22.01
CA GLY A 151 9.17 16.90 -22.46
C GLY A 151 10.35 17.40 -21.64
N ASP A 152 10.68 16.75 -20.52
CA ASP A 152 11.90 17.04 -19.78
C ASP A 152 13.12 16.56 -20.60
N GLN A 153 14.22 17.34 -20.56
CA GLN A 153 15.50 16.89 -21.11
C GLN A 153 16.16 15.91 -20.13
N LEU A 154 16.46 14.72 -20.60
CA LEU A 154 17.12 13.69 -19.82
C LEU A 154 18.59 13.61 -20.23
N ASP A 155 19.48 13.79 -19.24
CA ASP A 155 20.89 13.45 -19.38
C ASP A 155 21.05 11.96 -19.07
N PHE A 156 21.44 11.18 -20.06
CA PHE A 156 21.52 9.73 -19.95
C PHE A 156 22.65 9.28 -19.03
N ASP A 157 23.82 9.96 -19.10
CA ASP A 157 24.98 9.63 -18.27
C ASP A 157 24.67 9.93 -16.79
N PHE A 158 24.08 11.08 -16.52
CA PHE A 158 23.60 11.43 -15.19
C PHE A 158 22.52 10.48 -14.68
N THR A 159 21.61 10.04 -15.55
CA THR A 159 20.54 9.10 -15.19
C THR A 159 21.10 7.73 -14.83
N GLU A 160 22.07 7.23 -15.60
CA GLU A 160 22.76 5.98 -15.30
C GLU A 160 23.50 6.03 -13.96
N GLU A 161 24.24 7.13 -13.71
CA GLU A 161 24.94 7.34 -12.44
C GLU A 161 23.96 7.39 -11.26
N LEU A 162 22.85 8.13 -11.41
CA LEU A 162 21.81 8.26 -10.39
C LEU A 162 21.16 6.91 -10.06
N LEU A 163 20.78 6.13 -11.07
CA LEU A 163 20.16 4.81 -10.87
C LEU A 163 21.14 3.84 -10.21
N THR A 164 22.43 3.90 -10.59
CA THR A 164 23.47 3.11 -9.95
C THR A 164 23.67 3.50 -8.47
N GLN A 165 23.64 4.79 -8.14
CA GLN A 165 23.69 5.26 -6.75
C GLN A 165 22.48 4.79 -5.93
N PHE A 166 21.33 4.59 -6.57
CA PHE A 166 20.11 4.06 -5.93
C PHE A 166 20.09 2.52 -5.90
N ASN A 167 21.22 1.87 -6.16
CA ASN A 167 21.37 0.41 -6.18
C ASN A 167 20.47 -0.30 -7.19
N PHE A 168 20.19 0.37 -8.33
CA PHE A 168 19.59 -0.32 -9.46
C PHE A 168 20.66 -1.14 -10.19
N ASN A 169 20.26 -2.31 -10.68
CA ASN A 169 21.13 -3.21 -11.41
C ASN A 169 21.05 -2.93 -12.92
N ILE A 170 22.19 -2.81 -13.58
CA ILE A 170 22.27 -2.73 -15.04
C ILE A 170 22.03 -4.14 -15.61
N THR A 171 21.11 -4.26 -16.57
CA THR A 171 20.78 -5.53 -17.22
C THR A 171 20.68 -5.35 -18.73
N ASP A 172 20.76 -6.47 -19.49
CA ASP A 172 20.52 -6.44 -20.93
C ASP A 172 19.03 -6.39 -21.29
N PHE A 173 18.17 -6.75 -20.35
CA PHE A 173 16.72 -6.75 -20.49
C PHE A 173 16.06 -6.49 -19.12
N VAL A 174 15.25 -5.44 -19.06
CA VAL A 174 14.59 -5.01 -17.82
C VAL A 174 13.32 -5.83 -17.60
N SER A 175 13.32 -6.67 -16.58
CA SER A 175 12.22 -7.59 -16.25
C SER A 175 11.75 -7.52 -14.79
N GLU A 176 12.59 -7.04 -13.88
CA GLU A 176 12.30 -7.00 -12.45
C GLU A 176 12.50 -5.59 -11.86
N PRO A 177 11.77 -5.24 -10.78
CA PRO A 177 11.98 -3.98 -10.08
C PRO A 177 13.41 -3.83 -9.59
N GLY A 178 13.96 -2.63 -9.77
CA GLY A 178 15.36 -2.34 -9.45
C GLY A 178 16.32 -2.61 -10.60
N GLU A 179 15.83 -2.93 -11.78
CA GLU A 179 16.62 -3.09 -12.99
C GLU A 179 16.50 -1.89 -13.92
N PHE A 180 17.57 -1.61 -14.66
CA PHE A 180 17.56 -0.61 -15.71
C PHE A 180 18.52 -0.97 -16.86
N LEU A 181 18.27 -0.34 -18.00
CA LEU A 181 19.11 -0.43 -19.21
C LEU A 181 19.20 0.96 -19.84
N VAL A 182 20.42 1.40 -20.16
CA VAL A 182 20.64 2.60 -20.97
C VAL A 182 21.25 2.16 -22.30
N ARG A 183 20.59 2.46 -23.42
CA ARG A 183 21.07 2.07 -24.74
C ARG A 183 20.60 3.03 -25.82
N GLY A 184 21.55 3.68 -26.51
CA GLY A 184 21.29 4.43 -27.73
C GLY A 184 20.29 5.59 -27.58
N GLY A 185 20.29 6.29 -26.42
CA GLY A 185 19.33 7.37 -26.14
C GLY A 185 17.98 6.90 -25.64
N ILE A 186 17.90 5.66 -25.15
CA ILE A 186 16.73 5.11 -24.49
C ILE A 186 17.13 4.63 -23.09
N VAL A 187 16.29 4.90 -22.10
CA VAL A 187 16.39 4.33 -20.77
C VAL A 187 15.16 3.46 -20.51
N ASP A 188 15.37 2.17 -20.31
CA ASP A 188 14.38 1.28 -19.73
C ASP A 188 14.64 1.18 -18.24
N VAL A 189 13.65 1.42 -17.40
CA VAL A 189 13.79 1.36 -15.94
C VAL A 189 12.55 0.76 -15.29
N PHE A 190 12.77 -0.18 -14.38
CA PHE A 190 11.71 -0.76 -13.56
C PHE A 190 11.90 -0.28 -12.11
N SER A 191 11.23 0.80 -11.79
CA SER A 191 11.25 1.36 -10.43
C SER A 191 10.46 0.51 -9.44
N TYR A 192 10.87 0.49 -8.18
CA TYR A 192 10.13 -0.15 -7.07
C TYR A 192 8.76 0.48 -6.77
N SER A 193 8.41 1.59 -7.42
CA SER A 193 7.14 2.29 -7.20
C SER A 193 6.09 2.05 -8.28
N ILE A 194 6.34 1.13 -9.20
CA ILE A 194 5.49 0.88 -10.37
C ILE A 194 5.41 -0.62 -10.67
N GLU A 195 4.30 -1.04 -11.29
CA GLU A 195 4.05 -2.45 -11.64
C GLU A 195 4.70 -2.89 -12.97
N LYS A 196 5.11 -1.96 -13.81
CA LYS A 196 5.67 -2.24 -15.15
C LYS A 196 6.83 -1.31 -15.44
N PRO A 197 7.86 -1.79 -16.20
CA PRO A 197 8.97 -0.94 -16.58
C PRO A 197 8.52 0.21 -17.48
N TYR A 198 9.18 1.35 -17.36
CA TYR A 198 9.06 2.48 -18.26
C TYR A 198 10.18 2.48 -19.27
N ARG A 199 9.84 2.88 -20.51
CA ARG A 199 10.78 3.26 -21.54
C ARG A 199 10.74 4.78 -21.72
N ILE A 200 11.90 5.41 -21.62
CA ILE A 200 12.11 6.85 -21.77
C ILE A 200 13.01 7.06 -23.00
N SER A 201 12.58 7.87 -23.95
CA SER A 201 13.29 8.16 -25.19
C SER A 201 13.22 9.63 -25.55
#